data_20049e2e7b0495d2313e25d7e41dc4dc
#
_entry.id   20049e2e7b0495d2313e25d7e41dc4dc
#
_cell.length_a   1.000
_cell.length_b   1.000
_cell.length_c   1.000
_cell.angle_alpha   90.00
_cell.angle_beta   90.00
_cell.angle_gamma   90.00
#
_symmetry.space_group_name_H-M   'P 1'
#
loop_
_entity.id
_entity.type
_entity.pdbx_description
1 polymer ?
#
loop_
_entity_poly.entity_id
_entity_poly.type
_entity_poly.pdbx_seq_one_letter_code
_entity_poly.pdbx_strand_id
1 'polypeptide(L)'
;FVSVMATENNTDVQFSDLPAGISIKNYSGTFPINISLNEGESYIVATNSLENSINTDGLIGTLIESDKPIVVNAGSANGSFHNGFGRDYGIDQIVGDDKIGNEYIFVRGNGLNGWENILIVAHENNTDVFINDDNTPSATLNEGEYYLIEGDNYTSNGNMFVQTSKNVFAYQGIGANNSEANQSLFFVPPLSCENKGGVDNIPFIENIGTTILTGGITIVTNRGSTVTINELPIADFDTQGPFDIDGNPDYVTYKVSNLSGDVSINSDNELYCAYFNQNLFATSGSFYSGFISKPEINFETNISSLGYCIPNITLEVTNSTLFDSIEWFYDDGTGFVSTGNTTETLEPSLP
;
A
#
# COMPACT_ATOMS: atom_id res chain seq x y z
N PHE A 1 -16.66 -5.19 5.05
CA PHE A 1 -16.28 -5.37 6.46
C PHE A 1 -14.92 -4.80 6.74
N VAL A 2 -14.67 -4.51 8.01
CA VAL A 2 -13.35 -4.23 8.54
C VAL A 2 -13.14 -5.10 9.78
N SER A 3 -11.94 -5.64 9.96
CA SER A 3 -11.55 -6.37 11.16
C SER A 3 -10.29 -5.78 11.77
N VAL A 4 -10.24 -5.72 13.08
CA VAL A 4 -9.06 -5.30 13.84
C VAL A 4 -8.61 -6.43 14.73
N MET A 5 -7.30 -6.54 14.95
CA MET A 5 -6.68 -7.45 15.93
C MET A 5 -5.70 -6.66 16.77
N ALA A 6 -5.79 -6.79 18.09
CA ALA A 6 -4.86 -6.18 19.01
C ALA A 6 -3.55 -6.97 19.07
N THR A 7 -2.42 -6.27 19.11
CA THR A 7 -1.09 -6.85 19.30
C THR A 7 -0.62 -6.82 20.76
N GLU A 8 -1.37 -6.11 21.62
CA GLU A 8 -1.09 -5.96 23.04
C GLU A 8 -2.37 -6.09 23.87
N ASN A 9 -2.20 -6.43 25.17
CA ASN A 9 -3.35 -6.50 26.09
C ASN A 9 -3.90 -5.10 26.42
N ASN A 10 -5.22 -5.03 26.65
CA ASN A 10 -5.96 -3.82 26.98
C ASN A 10 -5.73 -2.71 25.94
N THR A 11 -5.88 -3.04 24.67
CA THR A 11 -5.88 -2.10 23.54
C THR A 11 -7.27 -1.54 23.35
N ASP A 12 -7.44 -0.25 23.50
CA ASP A 12 -8.68 0.45 23.22
C ASP A 12 -8.75 0.85 21.74
N VAL A 13 -9.85 0.51 21.07
CA VAL A 13 -10.06 0.79 19.64
C VAL A 13 -11.37 1.52 19.44
N GLN A 14 -11.36 2.56 18.63
CA GLN A 14 -12.55 3.33 18.24
C GLN A 14 -12.76 3.26 16.73
N PHE A 15 -14.00 3.05 16.30
CA PHE A 15 -14.45 3.21 14.92
C PHE A 15 -15.37 4.43 14.88
N SER A 16 -14.96 5.47 14.17
CA SER A 16 -15.68 6.74 14.00
C SER A 16 -15.97 7.03 12.53
N ASP A 17 -16.63 8.16 12.26
CA ASP A 17 -17.00 8.66 10.93
C ASP A 17 -17.86 7.69 10.10
N LEU A 18 -18.60 6.84 10.80
CA LEU A 18 -19.60 5.97 10.18
C LEU A 18 -20.78 6.81 9.69
N PRO A 19 -21.23 6.63 8.42
CA PRO A 19 -22.28 7.45 7.85
C PRO A 19 -23.63 7.23 8.52
N ALA A 20 -24.43 8.30 8.60
CA ALA A 20 -25.76 8.24 9.20
C ALA A 20 -26.66 7.24 8.44
N GLY A 21 -27.30 6.34 9.17
CA GLY A 21 -28.17 5.30 8.60
C GLY A 21 -27.47 4.01 8.20
N ILE A 22 -26.17 3.88 8.41
CA ILE A 22 -25.47 2.60 8.24
C ILE A 22 -26.01 1.55 9.23
N SER A 23 -26.17 0.33 8.76
CA SER A 23 -26.58 -0.81 9.58
C SER A 23 -25.44 -1.80 9.74
N ILE A 24 -24.95 -1.92 10.96
CA ILE A 24 -23.85 -2.86 11.30
C ILE A 24 -24.48 -4.17 11.78
N LYS A 25 -24.01 -5.26 11.23
CA LYS A 25 -24.52 -6.61 11.53
C LYS A 25 -24.30 -6.96 13.01
N ASN A 26 -25.37 -7.37 13.66
CA ASN A 26 -25.38 -7.72 15.09
C ASN A 26 -24.96 -6.60 16.06
N TYR A 27 -25.03 -5.34 15.63
CA TYR A 27 -24.73 -4.19 16.46
C TYR A 27 -25.98 -3.29 16.56
N SER A 28 -26.36 -2.94 17.79
CA SER A 28 -27.50 -2.07 18.10
C SER A 28 -27.11 -0.89 19.01
N GLY A 29 -25.82 -0.68 19.20
CA GLY A 29 -25.29 0.42 20.00
C GLY A 29 -25.30 1.75 19.24
N THR A 30 -24.71 2.75 19.86
CA THR A 30 -24.52 4.09 19.28
C THR A 30 -23.13 4.20 18.66
N PHE A 31 -22.96 5.11 17.70
CA PHE A 31 -21.66 5.47 17.15
C PHE A 31 -21.02 6.61 17.94
N PRO A 32 -19.68 6.69 18.07
CA PRO A 32 -18.69 5.73 17.57
C PRO A 32 -18.77 4.35 18.27
N ILE A 33 -18.21 3.31 17.63
CA ILE A 33 -18.06 1.99 18.23
C ILE A 33 -16.75 1.99 19.02
N ASN A 34 -16.81 1.75 20.32
CA ASN A 34 -15.64 1.64 21.18
C ASN A 34 -15.55 0.23 21.76
N ILE A 35 -14.34 -0.36 21.66
CA ILE A 35 -14.05 -1.71 22.16
C ILE A 35 -12.70 -1.73 22.84
N SER A 36 -12.49 -2.70 23.73
CA SER A 36 -11.17 -3.01 24.31
C SER A 36 -10.84 -4.46 24.02
N LEU A 37 -9.64 -4.73 23.53
CA LEU A 37 -9.16 -6.05 23.10
C LEU A 37 -7.88 -6.43 23.85
N ASN A 38 -7.69 -7.72 24.08
CA ASN A 38 -6.42 -8.26 24.51
C ASN A 38 -5.59 -8.74 23.32
N GLU A 39 -4.31 -8.98 23.53
CA GLU A 39 -3.38 -9.53 22.54
C GLU A 39 -3.98 -10.75 21.84
N GLY A 40 -3.99 -10.73 20.51
CA GLY A 40 -4.56 -11.78 19.65
C GLY A 40 -6.09 -11.80 19.55
N GLU A 41 -6.81 -10.97 20.32
CA GLU A 41 -8.26 -10.84 20.15
C GLU A 41 -8.58 -9.99 18.91
N SER A 42 -9.65 -10.36 18.22
CA SER A 42 -10.10 -9.67 17.02
C SER A 42 -11.56 -9.23 17.14
N TYR A 43 -11.88 -8.09 16.51
CA TYR A 43 -13.24 -7.59 16.38
C TYR A 43 -13.56 -7.29 14.92
N ILE A 44 -14.78 -7.65 14.48
CA ILE A 44 -15.19 -7.46 13.08
C ILE A 44 -16.42 -6.56 13.03
N VAL A 45 -16.32 -5.49 12.27
CA VAL A 45 -17.44 -4.62 11.89
C VAL A 45 -17.83 -4.96 10.45
N ALA A 46 -19.09 -5.36 10.24
CA ALA A 46 -19.60 -5.68 8.91
C ALA A 46 -20.99 -5.07 8.71
N THR A 47 -21.27 -4.60 7.51
CA THR A 47 -22.57 -4.02 7.15
C THR A 47 -23.58 -5.09 6.73
N ASN A 48 -24.88 -4.75 6.83
CA ASN A 48 -25.98 -5.48 6.22
C ASN A 48 -26.21 -4.98 4.78
N SER A 49 -25.27 -5.27 3.88
CA SER A 49 -25.18 -4.65 2.54
C SER A 49 -26.43 -4.79 1.67
N LEU A 50 -27.27 -5.78 1.91
CA LEU A 50 -28.51 -6.00 1.14
C LEU A 50 -29.72 -5.22 1.66
N GLU A 51 -29.63 -4.56 2.82
CA GLU A 51 -30.76 -3.88 3.44
C GLU A 51 -30.90 -2.42 3.01
N ASN A 52 -29.78 -1.75 2.72
CA ASN A 52 -29.73 -0.34 2.40
C ASN A 52 -28.49 -0.04 1.52
N SER A 53 -28.63 0.83 0.52
CA SER A 53 -27.53 1.22 -0.38
C SER A 53 -26.32 1.80 0.36
N ILE A 54 -26.55 2.55 1.44
CA ILE A 54 -25.48 3.10 2.28
C ILE A 54 -24.60 2.00 2.93
N ASN A 55 -25.11 0.79 3.05
CA ASN A 55 -24.37 -0.32 3.63
C ASN A 55 -23.37 -0.94 2.62
N THR A 56 -23.48 -0.63 1.34
CA THR A 56 -22.62 -1.20 0.30
C THR A 56 -21.19 -0.67 0.40
N ASP A 57 -21.05 0.61 0.60
CA ASP A 57 -19.77 1.35 0.64
C ASP A 57 -19.55 2.12 1.95
N GLY A 58 -20.49 2.07 2.88
CA GLY A 58 -20.52 2.90 4.08
C GLY A 58 -19.42 2.64 5.11
N LEU A 59 -18.54 1.65 4.89
CA LEU A 59 -17.33 1.48 5.69
C LEU A 59 -16.08 2.07 5.03
N ILE A 60 -16.17 2.52 3.76
CA ILE A 60 -15.05 3.22 3.13
C ILE A 60 -14.91 4.59 3.81
N GLY A 61 -13.69 4.92 4.24
CA GLY A 61 -13.39 6.15 4.95
C GLY A 61 -13.69 6.14 6.45
N THR A 62 -14.16 5.01 7.01
CA THR A 62 -14.27 4.88 8.48
C THR A 62 -12.91 5.09 9.13
N LEU A 63 -12.83 6.02 10.10
CA LEU A 63 -11.61 6.24 10.88
C LEU A 63 -11.52 5.18 11.99
N ILE A 64 -10.33 4.55 12.09
CA ILE A 64 -10.02 3.58 13.14
C ILE A 64 -8.82 4.11 13.92
N GLU A 65 -9.03 4.36 15.20
CA GLU A 65 -8.00 4.83 16.11
C GLU A 65 -7.79 3.83 17.24
N SER A 66 -6.56 3.71 17.72
CA SER A 66 -6.22 2.87 18.87
C SER A 66 -5.11 3.50 19.69
N ASP A 67 -5.10 3.19 20.99
CA ASP A 67 -4.05 3.63 21.93
C ASP A 67 -2.77 2.78 21.85
N LYS A 68 -2.83 1.63 21.16
CA LYS A 68 -1.71 0.71 20.95
C LYS A 68 -1.75 0.12 19.54
N PRO A 69 -0.64 -0.48 19.05
CA PRO A 69 -0.59 -1.06 17.72
C PRO A 69 -1.67 -2.12 17.46
N ILE A 70 -2.31 -2.03 16.30
CA ILE A 70 -3.32 -2.97 15.82
C ILE A 70 -3.01 -3.42 14.39
N VAL A 71 -3.56 -4.56 14.01
CA VAL A 71 -3.60 -5.01 12.61
C VAL A 71 -5.03 -4.83 12.09
N VAL A 72 -5.17 -4.18 10.96
CA VAL A 72 -6.46 -3.90 10.33
C VAL A 72 -6.54 -4.57 8.97
N ASN A 73 -7.63 -5.32 8.72
CA ASN A 73 -7.96 -5.83 7.38
C ASN A 73 -9.33 -5.30 6.98
N ALA A 74 -9.46 -4.86 5.74
CA ALA A 74 -10.74 -4.40 5.20
C ALA A 74 -11.01 -4.98 3.82
N GLY A 75 -12.26 -4.99 3.42
CA GLY A 75 -12.66 -5.44 2.11
C GLY A 75 -14.09 -5.95 2.03
N SER A 76 -14.37 -6.67 0.95
CA SER A 76 -15.65 -7.30 0.70
C SER A 76 -15.51 -8.82 0.62
N ALA A 77 -16.37 -9.53 1.34
CA ALA A 77 -16.37 -10.99 1.33
C ALA A 77 -17.03 -11.59 0.07
N ASN A 78 -17.82 -10.83 -0.65
CA ASN A 78 -18.46 -11.22 -1.92
C ASN A 78 -19.01 -9.98 -2.62
N GLY A 79 -18.14 -9.17 -3.19
CA GLY A 79 -18.52 -7.90 -3.80
C GLY A 79 -17.69 -7.56 -5.05
N SER A 80 -17.91 -6.39 -5.57
CA SER A 80 -17.11 -5.74 -6.59
C SER A 80 -17.35 -4.24 -6.53
N PHE A 81 -16.45 -3.45 -7.11
CA PHE A 81 -16.65 -2.01 -7.28
C PHE A 81 -17.62 -1.65 -8.42
N HIS A 82 -18.02 -2.63 -9.22
CA HIS A 82 -18.90 -2.45 -10.37
C HIS A 82 -20.29 -3.08 -10.14
N ASN A 83 -21.31 -2.55 -10.83
CA ASN A 83 -22.70 -3.01 -10.77
C ASN A 83 -23.01 -4.30 -11.57
N GLY A 84 -22.01 -4.99 -12.09
CA GLY A 84 -22.17 -6.24 -12.82
C GLY A 84 -22.55 -7.44 -11.95
N PHE A 85 -22.63 -8.61 -12.56
CA PHE A 85 -22.99 -9.87 -11.88
C PHE A 85 -21.79 -10.60 -11.27
N GLY A 86 -20.57 -10.26 -11.66
CA GLY A 86 -19.34 -10.82 -11.10
C GLY A 86 -19.17 -10.40 -9.65
N ARG A 87 -18.81 -11.37 -8.81
CA ARG A 87 -18.54 -11.18 -7.39
C ARG A 87 -17.36 -12.03 -6.98
N ASP A 88 -16.48 -11.42 -6.21
CA ASP A 88 -15.41 -12.13 -5.50
C ASP A 88 -15.16 -11.47 -4.15
N TYR A 89 -14.24 -11.99 -3.39
CA TYR A 89 -13.76 -11.25 -2.24
C TYR A 89 -12.49 -10.48 -2.61
N GLY A 90 -12.43 -9.25 -2.11
CA GLY A 90 -11.21 -8.44 -2.13
C GLY A 90 -10.92 -8.03 -0.70
N ILE A 91 -9.84 -8.52 -0.13
CA ILE A 91 -9.46 -8.27 1.26
C ILE A 91 -7.98 -7.95 1.27
N ASP A 92 -7.62 -6.86 1.92
CA ASP A 92 -6.23 -6.53 2.15
C ASP A 92 -6.01 -5.94 3.54
N GLN A 93 -4.76 -5.91 3.96
CA GLN A 93 -4.35 -5.23 5.17
C GLN A 93 -4.33 -3.71 4.92
N ILE A 94 -4.96 -2.97 5.85
CA ILE A 94 -4.90 -1.51 5.84
C ILE A 94 -3.61 -1.09 6.52
N VAL A 95 -2.84 -0.24 5.86
CA VAL A 95 -1.63 0.36 6.43
C VAL A 95 -1.98 1.52 7.36
N GLY A 96 -1.07 1.89 8.26
CA GLY A 96 -1.15 3.13 9.03
C GLY A 96 -0.96 4.37 8.14
N ASP A 97 -1.34 5.52 8.66
CA ASP A 97 -1.20 6.82 7.99
C ASP A 97 0.26 7.22 7.74
N ASP A 98 1.21 6.60 8.43
CA ASP A 98 2.65 6.76 8.20
C ASP A 98 3.17 6.09 6.90
N LYS A 99 2.34 5.28 6.23
CA LYS A 99 2.69 4.53 5.01
C LYS A 99 1.98 5.03 3.75
N ILE A 100 1.21 6.10 3.85
CA ILE A 100 0.53 6.71 2.70
C ILE A 100 1.32 7.88 2.12
N GLY A 101 0.99 8.29 0.92
CA GLY A 101 1.64 9.39 0.21
C GLY A 101 0.71 10.08 -0.77
N ASN A 102 1.28 10.78 -1.72
CA ASN A 102 0.53 11.62 -2.64
C ASN A 102 0.85 11.38 -4.13
N GLU A 103 1.72 10.42 -4.45
CA GLU A 103 2.04 10.03 -5.82
C GLU A 103 2.01 8.52 -5.97
N TYR A 104 1.29 8.03 -6.97
CA TYR A 104 1.06 6.62 -7.20
C TYR A 104 1.10 6.29 -8.69
N ILE A 105 1.65 5.13 -9.03
CA ILE A 105 1.60 4.59 -10.39
C ILE A 105 0.91 3.23 -10.35
N PHE A 106 -0.13 3.09 -11.15
CA PHE A 106 -0.91 1.87 -11.28
C PHE A 106 -0.65 1.22 -12.63
N VAL A 107 -0.57 -0.10 -12.65
CA VAL A 107 -0.46 -0.88 -13.89
C VAL A 107 -1.67 -1.78 -14.01
N ARG A 108 -2.37 -1.67 -15.12
CA ARG A 108 -3.61 -2.37 -15.42
C ARG A 108 -3.43 -3.88 -15.44
N GLY A 109 -4.40 -4.60 -14.86
CA GLY A 109 -4.56 -6.05 -15.04
C GLY A 109 -5.04 -6.42 -16.45
N ASN A 110 -5.90 -7.44 -16.55
CA ASN A 110 -6.43 -7.93 -17.84
C ASN A 110 -7.93 -7.72 -18.01
N GLY A 111 -8.56 -7.01 -17.07
CA GLY A 111 -10.01 -6.80 -17.07
C GLY A 111 -10.50 -5.77 -18.08
N LEU A 112 -11.82 -5.74 -18.23
CA LEU A 112 -12.50 -4.64 -18.90
C LEU A 112 -12.40 -3.37 -18.04
N ASN A 113 -12.61 -2.19 -18.65
CA ASN A 113 -12.45 -0.91 -17.97
C ASN A 113 -13.24 -0.79 -16.66
N GLY A 114 -14.50 -1.23 -16.62
CA GLY A 114 -15.30 -1.20 -15.41
C GLY A 114 -14.85 -2.16 -14.29
N TRP A 115 -13.85 -3.02 -14.55
CA TRP A 115 -13.31 -4.02 -13.60
C TRP A 115 -11.83 -3.77 -13.24
N GLU A 116 -11.26 -2.70 -13.75
CA GLU A 116 -9.91 -2.21 -13.43
C GLU A 116 -10.07 -0.91 -12.66
N ASN A 117 -10.23 -1.01 -11.36
CA ASN A 117 -10.60 0.13 -10.52
C ASN A 117 -9.46 0.54 -9.59
N ILE A 118 -9.41 1.82 -9.30
CA ILE A 118 -8.54 2.39 -8.27
C ILE A 118 -9.43 3.12 -7.27
N LEU A 119 -9.26 2.80 -5.99
CA LEU A 119 -9.93 3.44 -4.88
C LEU A 119 -8.95 4.38 -4.19
N ILE A 120 -9.24 5.67 -4.21
CA ILE A 120 -8.52 6.71 -3.47
C ILE A 120 -9.38 7.14 -2.29
N VAL A 121 -8.83 7.09 -1.07
CA VAL A 121 -9.51 7.56 0.15
C VAL A 121 -8.69 8.69 0.77
N ALA A 122 -9.31 9.85 0.94
CA ALA A 122 -8.65 11.02 1.48
C ALA A 122 -8.43 10.89 3.00
N HIS A 123 -7.21 11.21 3.44
CA HIS A 123 -6.86 11.29 4.85
C HIS A 123 -7.11 12.69 5.44
N GLU A 124 -7.16 13.71 4.59
CA GLU A 124 -7.35 15.12 4.99
C GLU A 124 -8.39 15.84 4.13
N ASN A 125 -9.01 16.90 4.72
CA ASN A 125 -9.96 17.75 4.00
C ASN A 125 -9.31 18.52 2.84
N ASN A 126 -10.08 18.80 1.78
CA ASN A 126 -9.65 19.54 0.59
C ASN A 126 -8.44 18.87 -0.09
N THR A 127 -8.52 17.58 -0.32
CA THR A 127 -7.55 16.80 -1.08
C THR A 127 -7.95 16.74 -2.55
N ASP A 128 -7.19 17.39 -3.42
CA ASP A 128 -7.38 17.34 -4.86
C ASP A 128 -6.73 16.10 -5.46
N VAL A 129 -7.40 15.45 -6.41
CA VAL A 129 -6.93 14.24 -7.12
C VAL A 129 -6.72 14.58 -8.58
N PHE A 130 -5.53 14.34 -9.09
CA PHE A 130 -5.12 14.54 -10.48
C PHE A 130 -4.77 13.20 -11.12
N ILE A 131 -5.11 13.02 -12.40
CA ILE A 131 -4.87 11.78 -13.14
C ILE A 131 -4.01 12.08 -14.36
N ASN A 132 -2.91 11.32 -14.52
CA ASN A 132 -1.94 11.45 -15.59
C ASN A 132 -1.33 12.88 -15.61
N ASP A 133 -1.29 13.55 -16.77
CA ASP A 133 -0.76 14.91 -16.95
C ASP A 133 -1.84 16.01 -16.85
N ASP A 134 -3.06 15.68 -16.37
CA ASP A 134 -4.12 16.66 -16.22
C ASP A 134 -3.81 17.62 -15.05
N ASN A 135 -3.84 18.91 -15.34
CA ASN A 135 -3.64 19.96 -14.35
C ASN A 135 -4.95 20.40 -13.67
N THR A 136 -6.07 19.79 -14.03
CA THR A 136 -7.38 20.04 -13.43
C THR A 136 -7.73 18.88 -12.51
N PRO A 137 -8.13 19.12 -11.25
CA PRO A 137 -8.52 18.03 -10.37
C PRO A 137 -9.70 17.25 -10.95
N SER A 138 -9.58 15.95 -10.99
CA SER A 138 -10.70 15.04 -11.33
C SER A 138 -11.71 14.95 -10.17
N ALA A 139 -11.25 15.16 -8.93
CA ALA A 139 -12.06 15.23 -7.74
C ALA A 139 -11.37 16.09 -6.67
N THR A 140 -12.16 16.66 -5.74
CA THR A 140 -11.69 17.24 -4.48
C THR A 140 -12.43 16.55 -3.35
N LEU A 141 -11.71 15.95 -2.42
CA LEU A 141 -12.22 15.09 -1.36
C LEU A 141 -11.99 15.72 0.01
N ASN A 142 -12.92 15.48 0.92
CA ASN A 142 -12.71 15.72 2.34
C ASN A 142 -12.22 14.44 3.03
N GLU A 143 -11.74 14.55 4.26
CA GLU A 143 -11.34 13.43 5.10
C GLU A 143 -12.42 12.35 5.13
N GLY A 144 -12.03 11.08 4.90
CA GLY A 144 -12.94 9.93 4.82
C GLY A 144 -13.74 9.82 3.52
N GLU A 145 -13.74 10.84 2.66
CA GLU A 145 -14.35 10.70 1.33
C GLU A 145 -13.45 9.92 0.37
N TYR A 146 -14.06 9.29 -0.60
CA TYR A 146 -13.34 8.48 -1.58
C TYR A 146 -13.69 8.83 -3.02
N TYR A 147 -12.77 8.52 -3.93
CA TYR A 147 -12.97 8.61 -5.37
C TYR A 147 -12.61 7.26 -6.02
N LEU A 148 -13.56 6.71 -6.78
CA LEU A 148 -13.36 5.49 -7.56
C LEU A 148 -12.98 5.88 -9.00
N ILE A 149 -11.75 5.54 -9.41
CA ILE A 149 -11.25 5.77 -10.76
C ILE A 149 -11.42 4.49 -11.54
N GLU A 150 -12.11 4.56 -12.69
CA GLU A 150 -12.33 3.40 -13.56
C GLU A 150 -11.23 3.27 -14.62
N GLY A 151 -11.13 2.09 -15.21
CA GLY A 151 -10.10 1.70 -16.15
C GLY A 151 -10.04 2.50 -17.48
N ASP A 152 -11.04 3.34 -17.76
CA ASP A 152 -11.00 4.29 -18.88
C ASP A 152 -9.89 5.35 -18.74
N ASN A 153 -9.41 5.57 -17.53
CA ASN A 153 -8.35 6.53 -17.21
C ASN A 153 -6.93 5.96 -17.43
N TYR A 154 -6.78 4.66 -17.61
CA TYR A 154 -5.49 4.09 -18.00
C TYR A 154 -5.10 4.57 -19.40
N THR A 155 -3.84 4.92 -19.56
CA THR A 155 -3.27 5.28 -20.87
C THR A 155 -3.30 4.09 -21.83
N SER A 156 -2.99 4.32 -23.09
CA SER A 156 -2.81 3.24 -24.08
C SER A 156 -1.68 2.28 -23.73
N ASN A 157 -0.76 2.71 -22.86
CA ASN A 157 0.33 1.90 -22.32
C ASN A 157 -0.10 0.99 -21.15
N GLY A 158 -1.35 1.10 -20.71
CA GLY A 158 -1.89 0.29 -19.61
C GLY A 158 -1.37 0.72 -18.23
N ASN A 159 -0.94 1.95 -18.09
CA ASN A 159 -0.55 2.55 -16.81
C ASN A 159 -1.33 3.82 -16.52
N MET A 160 -1.29 4.28 -15.28
CA MET A 160 -1.94 5.50 -14.82
C MET A 160 -1.13 6.10 -13.68
N PHE A 161 -0.83 7.39 -13.78
CA PHE A 161 -0.27 8.17 -12.68
C PHE A 161 -1.37 8.91 -11.95
N VAL A 162 -1.37 8.82 -10.63
CA VAL A 162 -2.28 9.60 -9.78
C VAL A 162 -1.45 10.43 -8.82
N GLN A 163 -1.66 11.73 -8.86
CA GLN A 163 -1.09 12.68 -7.92
C GLN A 163 -2.21 13.31 -7.09
N THR A 164 -1.96 13.52 -5.81
CA THR A 164 -2.90 14.20 -4.92
C THR A 164 -2.24 15.38 -4.21
N SER A 165 -3.04 16.38 -3.83
CA SER A 165 -2.50 17.56 -3.11
C SER A 165 -2.09 17.25 -1.67
N LYS A 166 -2.53 16.11 -1.11
CA LYS A 166 -2.23 15.61 0.24
C LYS A 166 -2.19 14.09 0.23
N ASN A 167 -1.68 13.49 1.32
CA ASN A 167 -1.56 12.05 1.42
C ASN A 167 -2.93 11.34 1.38
N VAL A 168 -2.99 10.20 0.71
CA VAL A 168 -4.20 9.38 0.53
C VAL A 168 -3.89 7.91 0.69
N PHE A 169 -4.91 7.12 1.02
CA PHE A 169 -4.86 5.67 0.87
C PHE A 169 -5.22 5.30 -0.57
N ALA A 170 -4.45 4.42 -1.19
CA ALA A 170 -4.65 4.01 -2.57
C ALA A 170 -4.72 2.48 -2.69
N TYR A 171 -5.79 1.99 -3.30
CA TYR A 171 -6.03 0.56 -3.52
C TYR A 171 -6.33 0.30 -4.98
N GLN A 172 -5.87 -0.85 -5.48
CA GLN A 172 -6.16 -1.28 -6.84
C GLN A 172 -7.00 -2.56 -6.84
N GLY A 173 -8.06 -2.56 -7.64
CA GLY A 173 -8.81 -3.73 -8.04
C GLY A 173 -8.46 -4.12 -9.47
N ILE A 174 -8.18 -5.39 -9.72
CA ILE A 174 -7.86 -5.91 -11.05
C ILE A 174 -8.90 -6.93 -11.50
N GLY A 175 -9.28 -6.87 -12.78
CA GLY A 175 -10.24 -7.77 -13.38
C GLY A 175 -9.59 -8.92 -14.15
N ALA A 176 -10.37 -9.99 -14.40
CA ALA A 176 -9.97 -11.08 -15.27
C ALA A 176 -10.22 -10.76 -16.74
N ASN A 177 -9.55 -11.50 -17.63
CA ASN A 177 -9.62 -11.29 -19.07
C ASN A 177 -11.06 -11.44 -19.61
N ASN A 178 -11.60 -10.37 -20.19
CA ASN A 178 -12.94 -10.29 -20.79
C ASN A 178 -14.08 -10.80 -19.89
N SER A 179 -13.95 -10.70 -18.59
CA SER A 179 -14.93 -11.19 -17.63
C SER A 179 -15.39 -10.10 -16.65
N GLU A 180 -16.64 -10.19 -16.23
CA GLU A 180 -17.20 -9.45 -15.10
C GLU A 180 -16.84 -10.10 -13.75
N ALA A 181 -16.05 -11.16 -13.76
CA ALA A 181 -15.70 -11.86 -12.54
C ALA A 181 -14.45 -11.26 -11.92
N ASN A 182 -14.51 -11.13 -10.62
CA ASN A 182 -13.41 -11.15 -9.72
C ASN A 182 -12.46 -9.95 -9.77
N GLN A 183 -12.65 -9.05 -8.84
CA GLN A 183 -11.68 -8.00 -8.54
C GLN A 183 -10.93 -8.37 -7.26
N SER A 184 -9.63 -8.61 -7.39
CA SER A 184 -8.73 -8.51 -6.25
C SER A 184 -8.70 -7.06 -5.78
N LEU A 185 -8.47 -6.85 -4.49
CA LEU A 185 -8.22 -5.54 -3.92
C LEU A 185 -6.90 -5.60 -3.18
N PHE A 186 -5.97 -4.68 -3.48
CA PHE A 186 -4.70 -4.59 -2.76
C PHE A 186 -4.22 -3.14 -2.63
N PHE A 187 -3.55 -2.88 -1.53
CA PHE A 187 -2.89 -1.60 -1.29
C PHE A 187 -1.76 -1.38 -2.30
N VAL A 188 -1.65 -0.16 -2.81
CA VAL A 188 -0.53 0.27 -3.66
C VAL A 188 0.31 1.26 -2.87
N PRO A 189 1.59 0.98 -2.61
CA PRO A 189 2.47 1.93 -1.93
C PRO A 189 2.68 3.20 -2.76
N PRO A 190 2.83 4.36 -2.10
CA PRO A 190 3.18 5.60 -2.78
C PRO A 190 4.62 5.55 -3.32
N LEU A 191 4.91 6.35 -4.33
CA LEU A 191 6.28 6.57 -4.78
C LEU A 191 7.10 7.18 -3.64
N SER A 192 8.26 6.62 -3.39
CA SER A 192 9.15 7.03 -2.30
C SER A 192 10.60 6.71 -2.65
N CYS A 193 11.50 7.64 -2.39
CA CYS A 193 12.95 7.40 -2.52
C CYS A 193 13.50 6.40 -1.48
N GLU A 194 12.66 5.88 -0.60
CA GLU A 194 13.02 4.93 0.47
C GLU A 194 12.73 3.48 0.10
N ASN A 195 12.30 3.22 -1.14
CA ASN A 195 11.94 1.88 -1.59
C ASN A 195 13.17 1.06 -1.94
N LYS A 196 13.20 -0.18 -1.49
CA LYS A 196 14.23 -1.16 -1.86
C LYS A 196 14.02 -1.65 -3.29
N GLY A 197 15.10 -1.76 -4.07
CA GLY A 197 15.10 -2.18 -5.48
C GLY A 197 14.86 -3.66 -5.73
N GLY A 198 14.19 -4.42 -4.85
CA GLY A 198 14.06 -5.85 -5.02
C GLY A 198 12.87 -6.52 -4.32
N VAL A 199 12.52 -7.68 -4.83
CA VAL A 199 11.65 -8.69 -4.21
C VAL A 199 12.43 -9.98 -4.09
N ASP A 200 12.67 -10.44 -2.87
CA ASP A 200 13.53 -11.60 -2.62
C ASP A 200 12.92 -12.90 -3.15
N ASN A 201 11.63 -13.09 -2.97
CA ASN A 201 10.94 -14.28 -3.46
C ASN A 201 9.41 -14.11 -3.51
N ILE A 202 8.82 -14.48 -4.64
CA ILE A 202 7.39 -14.78 -4.78
C ILE A 202 7.30 -16.30 -4.99
N PRO A 203 6.92 -17.08 -3.97
CA PRO A 203 6.96 -18.54 -4.07
C PRO A 203 5.83 -19.06 -4.95
N PHE A 204 6.12 -20.01 -5.83
CA PHE A 204 5.15 -20.73 -6.67
C PHE A 204 4.14 -19.79 -7.34
N ILE A 205 4.67 -18.77 -8.06
CA ILE A 205 3.88 -17.63 -8.58
C ILE A 205 2.61 -18.05 -9.35
N GLU A 206 2.63 -19.20 -10.01
CA GLU A 206 1.51 -19.74 -10.78
C GLU A 206 0.49 -20.52 -9.94
N ASN A 207 0.73 -20.74 -8.64
CA ASN A 207 -0.09 -21.64 -7.84
C ASN A 207 -0.80 -20.92 -6.69
N ILE A 208 -2.11 -21.17 -6.57
CA ILE A 208 -2.86 -20.88 -5.34
C ILE A 208 -3.53 -22.18 -4.89
N GLY A 209 -2.98 -22.82 -3.86
CA GLY A 209 -3.38 -24.15 -3.44
C GLY A 209 -3.19 -25.17 -4.58
N THR A 210 -4.27 -25.74 -5.10
CA THR A 210 -4.25 -26.70 -6.23
C THR A 210 -4.60 -26.04 -7.57
N THR A 211 -4.90 -24.76 -7.59
CA THR A 211 -5.26 -24.02 -8.81
C THR A 211 -4.02 -23.49 -9.49
N ILE A 212 -3.86 -23.79 -10.78
CA ILE A 212 -2.79 -23.26 -11.61
C ILE A 212 -3.30 -22.02 -12.31
N LEU A 213 -2.55 -20.94 -12.20
CA LEU A 213 -2.85 -19.62 -12.77
C LEU A 213 -1.76 -19.22 -13.77
N THR A 214 -1.86 -18.01 -14.34
CA THR A 214 -0.99 -17.55 -15.43
C THR A 214 0.41 -17.11 -15.02
N GLY A 215 0.67 -16.84 -13.75
CA GLY A 215 1.96 -16.32 -13.26
C GLY A 215 2.33 -14.97 -13.89
N GLY A 216 1.91 -13.87 -13.28
CA GLY A 216 2.16 -12.52 -13.79
C GLY A 216 2.60 -11.53 -12.71
N ILE A 217 3.42 -10.55 -13.13
CA ILE A 217 3.81 -9.40 -12.32
C ILE A 217 3.70 -8.11 -13.13
N THR A 218 3.45 -7.02 -12.41
CA THR A 218 3.63 -5.67 -12.92
C THR A 218 4.75 -4.99 -12.16
N ILE A 219 5.56 -4.20 -12.86
CA ILE A 219 6.72 -3.51 -12.29
C ILE A 219 6.62 -2.04 -12.63
N VAL A 220 6.89 -1.20 -11.62
CA VAL A 220 7.19 0.21 -11.76
C VAL A 220 8.61 0.44 -11.25
N THR A 221 9.45 1.12 -12.03
CA THR A 221 10.84 1.43 -11.65
C THR A 221 11.31 2.71 -12.33
N ASN A 222 12.41 3.27 -11.87
CA ASN A 222 12.97 4.47 -12.47
C ASN A 222 13.38 4.21 -13.92
N ARG A 223 13.25 5.24 -14.75
CA ARG A 223 13.67 5.18 -16.16
C ARG A 223 15.16 4.86 -16.30
N GLY A 224 15.47 3.86 -17.10
CA GLY A 224 16.84 3.43 -17.35
C GLY A 224 17.37 2.40 -16.35
N SER A 225 16.57 1.96 -15.40
CA SER A 225 16.95 0.90 -14.47
C SER A 225 17.20 -0.43 -15.18
N THR A 226 18.14 -1.19 -14.63
CA THR A 226 18.40 -2.57 -15.02
C THR A 226 17.56 -3.49 -14.14
N VAL A 227 16.59 -4.16 -14.75
CA VAL A 227 15.71 -5.10 -14.03
C VAL A 227 16.07 -6.54 -14.40
N THR A 228 16.17 -7.40 -13.38
CA THR A 228 16.38 -8.83 -13.54
C THR A 228 15.31 -9.63 -12.82
N ILE A 229 14.98 -10.80 -13.37
CA ILE A 229 14.10 -11.80 -12.77
C ILE A 229 14.90 -13.09 -12.65
N ASN A 230 15.01 -13.65 -11.45
CA ASN A 230 15.84 -14.83 -11.18
C ASN A 230 17.27 -14.68 -11.76
N GLU A 231 17.88 -13.50 -11.55
CA GLU A 231 19.22 -13.13 -12.02
C GLU A 231 19.37 -13.00 -13.56
N LEU A 232 18.31 -13.22 -14.34
CA LEU A 232 18.30 -13.07 -15.79
C LEU A 232 17.67 -11.71 -16.19
N PRO A 233 18.12 -11.12 -17.33
CA PRO A 233 17.51 -9.88 -17.82
C PRO A 233 16.00 -10.00 -18.01
N ILE A 234 15.23 -8.96 -17.65
CA ILE A 234 13.78 -8.95 -17.81
C ILE A 234 13.34 -9.22 -19.28
N ALA A 235 14.19 -8.87 -20.24
CA ALA A 235 13.94 -9.08 -21.67
C ALA A 235 13.94 -10.57 -22.10
N ASP A 236 14.46 -11.47 -21.27
CA ASP A 236 14.48 -12.91 -21.53
C ASP A 236 13.12 -13.58 -21.20
N PHE A 237 12.18 -12.83 -20.64
CA PHE A 237 10.84 -13.27 -20.26
C PHE A 237 9.76 -12.70 -21.19
N ASP A 238 8.53 -13.18 -21.05
CA ASP A 238 7.36 -12.67 -21.76
C ASP A 238 6.98 -11.28 -21.21
N THR A 239 7.76 -10.27 -21.61
CA THR A 239 7.74 -8.92 -21.06
C THR A 239 7.18 -7.92 -22.07
N GLN A 240 6.27 -7.08 -21.60
CA GLN A 240 5.81 -5.87 -22.26
C GLN A 240 6.38 -4.65 -21.55
N GLY A 241 6.83 -3.64 -22.30
CA GLY A 241 7.50 -2.46 -21.78
C GLY A 241 8.98 -2.39 -22.20
N PRO A 242 9.76 -1.39 -21.70
CA PRO A 242 9.30 -0.34 -20.81
C PRO A 242 8.28 0.60 -21.45
N PHE A 243 7.24 0.94 -20.71
CA PHE A 243 6.23 1.89 -21.15
C PHE A 243 6.39 3.22 -20.40
N ASP A 244 6.32 4.31 -21.16
CA ASP A 244 6.27 5.66 -20.60
C ASP A 244 5.00 5.90 -19.81
N ILE A 245 5.07 6.82 -18.85
CA ILE A 245 3.97 7.19 -17.97
C ILE A 245 3.62 8.66 -18.22
N ASP A 246 2.37 8.92 -18.57
CA ASP A 246 1.89 10.28 -18.72
C ASP A 246 1.84 10.97 -17.36
N GLY A 247 2.43 12.16 -17.25
CA GLY A 247 2.52 12.92 -16.02
C GLY A 247 3.74 12.59 -15.13
N ASN A 248 4.46 11.47 -15.37
CA ASN A 248 5.67 11.14 -14.61
C ASN A 248 6.77 10.54 -15.51
N PRO A 249 7.68 11.36 -16.05
CA PRO A 249 8.72 10.90 -16.97
C PRO A 249 9.88 10.14 -16.29
N ASP A 250 9.98 10.16 -14.96
CA ASP A 250 11.09 9.58 -14.22
C ASP A 250 10.95 8.07 -14.04
N TYR A 251 9.74 7.54 -14.23
CA TYR A 251 9.43 6.13 -14.09
C TYR A 251 8.98 5.49 -15.41
N VAL A 252 9.05 4.17 -15.44
CA VAL A 252 8.53 3.31 -16.50
C VAL A 252 7.83 2.11 -15.91
N THR A 253 6.96 1.47 -16.71
CA THR A 253 6.24 0.27 -16.28
C THR A 253 6.54 -0.93 -17.17
N TYR A 254 6.50 -2.11 -16.57
CA TYR A 254 6.56 -3.38 -17.26
C TYR A 254 5.40 -4.28 -16.83
N LYS A 255 5.03 -5.18 -17.71
CA LYS A 255 4.10 -6.29 -17.45
C LYS A 255 4.75 -7.58 -17.93
N VAL A 256 4.94 -8.53 -17.04
CA VAL A 256 5.57 -9.82 -17.34
C VAL A 256 4.55 -10.92 -17.09
N SER A 257 4.50 -11.88 -17.99
CA SER A 257 3.52 -12.99 -17.95
C SER A 257 4.22 -14.34 -18.04
N ASN A 258 3.46 -15.41 -17.77
CA ASN A 258 3.90 -16.79 -17.91
C ASN A 258 5.12 -17.17 -17.05
N LEU A 259 5.26 -16.53 -15.89
CA LEU A 259 6.25 -16.91 -14.88
C LEU A 259 5.79 -18.17 -14.15
N SER A 260 6.75 -18.96 -13.69
CA SER A 260 6.49 -20.20 -12.93
C SER A 260 7.58 -20.47 -11.89
N GLY A 261 7.21 -21.17 -10.83
CA GLY A 261 8.08 -21.46 -9.70
C GLY A 261 8.33 -20.25 -8.82
N ASP A 262 9.45 -20.25 -8.14
CA ASP A 262 9.87 -19.16 -7.28
C ASP A 262 10.45 -18.01 -8.11
N VAL A 263 10.03 -16.80 -7.86
CA VAL A 263 10.41 -15.62 -8.61
C VAL A 263 11.04 -14.59 -7.70
N SER A 264 12.30 -14.22 -7.97
CA SER A 264 12.98 -13.07 -7.40
C SER A 264 13.11 -11.96 -8.44
N ILE A 265 13.07 -10.71 -8.00
CA ILE A 265 13.13 -9.55 -8.88
C ILE A 265 14.08 -8.53 -8.26
N ASN A 266 15.02 -8.02 -9.07
CA ASN A 266 15.94 -6.99 -8.64
C ASN A 266 15.99 -5.84 -9.66
N SER A 267 16.15 -4.64 -9.12
CA SER A 267 16.42 -3.41 -9.86
C SER A 267 17.62 -2.69 -9.24
N ASP A 268 18.40 -2.00 -10.03
CA ASP A 268 19.46 -1.12 -9.54
C ASP A 268 18.93 0.22 -8.97
N ASN A 269 17.61 0.44 -9.04
CA ASN A 269 16.92 1.58 -8.46
C ASN A 269 15.63 1.12 -7.77
N GLU A 270 14.74 2.05 -7.41
CA GLU A 270 13.44 1.75 -6.82
C GLU A 270 12.66 0.71 -7.64
N LEU A 271 11.99 -0.17 -6.94
CA LEU A 271 11.14 -1.20 -7.54
C LEU A 271 9.81 -1.31 -6.80
N TYR A 272 8.74 -1.11 -7.52
CA TYR A 272 7.37 -1.40 -7.08
C TYR A 272 6.87 -2.59 -7.88
N CYS A 273 6.53 -3.67 -7.20
CA CYS A 273 6.11 -4.91 -7.83
C CYS A 273 4.78 -5.37 -7.29
N ALA A 274 3.81 -5.48 -8.16
CA ALA A 274 2.56 -6.17 -7.88
C ALA A 274 2.52 -7.51 -8.61
N TYR A 275 1.99 -8.50 -7.94
CA TYR A 275 1.63 -9.77 -8.49
C TYR A 275 0.19 -9.70 -9.02
N PHE A 276 -0.05 -10.21 -10.21
CA PHE A 276 -1.40 -10.41 -10.71
C PHE A 276 -1.51 -11.78 -11.39
N ASN A 277 -2.62 -12.44 -11.18
CA ASN A 277 -2.81 -13.78 -11.69
C ASN A 277 -4.25 -14.02 -12.09
N GLN A 278 -4.43 -14.91 -13.05
CA GLN A 278 -5.77 -15.29 -13.48
C GLN A 278 -5.85 -16.76 -13.87
N ASN A 279 -7.04 -17.35 -13.69
CA ASN A 279 -7.44 -18.61 -14.29
C ASN A 279 -8.88 -18.47 -14.75
N LEU A 280 -9.11 -18.38 -16.05
CA LEU A 280 -10.43 -18.09 -16.63
C LEU A 280 -11.02 -16.80 -16.03
N PHE A 281 -11.94 -16.92 -15.08
CA PHE A 281 -12.63 -15.83 -14.44
C PHE A 281 -12.09 -15.47 -13.07
N ALA A 282 -11.25 -16.32 -12.47
CA ALA A 282 -10.64 -16.06 -11.17
C ALA A 282 -9.42 -15.14 -11.31
N THR A 283 -9.31 -14.15 -10.44
CA THR A 283 -8.14 -13.29 -10.31
C THR A 283 -7.53 -13.41 -8.92
N SER A 284 -6.27 -13.07 -8.83
CA SER A 284 -5.55 -12.89 -7.57
C SER A 284 -4.49 -11.83 -7.77
N GLY A 285 -4.39 -10.90 -6.84
CA GLY A 285 -3.42 -9.83 -6.89
C GLY A 285 -2.98 -9.42 -5.49
N SER A 286 -1.74 -8.96 -5.39
CA SER A 286 -1.15 -8.43 -4.18
C SER A 286 0.06 -7.56 -4.52
N PHE A 287 0.51 -6.76 -3.56
CA PHE A 287 1.74 -5.99 -3.68
C PHE A 287 2.87 -6.67 -2.90
N TYR A 288 4.07 -6.77 -3.51
CA TYR A 288 5.21 -7.47 -2.92
C TYR A 288 6.36 -6.54 -2.52
N SER A 289 6.42 -5.32 -3.06
CA SER A 289 7.49 -4.36 -2.77
C SER A 289 6.97 -2.94 -2.76
N GLY A 290 7.84 -1.98 -2.42
CA GLY A 290 7.50 -0.57 -2.42
C GLY A 290 7.06 -0.03 -1.06
N PHE A 291 7.01 -0.87 -0.04
CA PHE A 291 6.69 -0.44 1.31
C PHE A 291 7.87 0.36 1.90
N ILE A 292 7.55 1.53 2.42
CA ILE A 292 8.52 2.41 3.06
C ILE A 292 9.02 1.74 4.34
N SER A 293 10.34 1.54 4.43
CA SER A 293 11.02 1.12 5.65
C SER A 293 11.83 2.30 6.17
N LYS A 294 11.37 2.90 7.27
CA LYS A 294 12.11 3.97 7.95
C LYS A 294 13.00 3.39 9.04
N PRO A 295 14.23 3.91 9.23
CA PRO A 295 15.03 3.51 10.37
C PRO A 295 14.34 3.91 11.67
N GLU A 296 14.20 2.95 12.58
CA GLU A 296 13.72 3.20 13.94
C GLU A 296 14.91 3.53 14.80
N ILE A 297 14.96 4.76 15.33
CA ILE A 297 16.06 5.24 16.16
C ILE A 297 15.62 5.28 17.61
N ASN A 298 16.19 4.41 18.42
CA ASN A 298 16.14 4.50 19.88
C ASN A 298 17.29 5.37 20.40
N PHE A 299 17.04 6.08 21.48
CA PHE A 299 18.10 6.79 22.18
C PHE A 299 18.05 6.45 23.67
N GLU A 300 19.17 6.00 24.21
CA GLU A 300 19.37 5.87 25.65
C GLU A 300 20.08 7.11 26.19
N THR A 301 19.47 7.74 27.18
CA THR A 301 20.08 8.84 27.91
C THR A 301 20.61 8.34 29.23
N ASN A 302 21.90 8.26 29.39
CA ASN A 302 22.51 8.08 30.68
C ASN A 302 22.54 9.43 31.45
N ILE A 303 21.49 9.72 32.22
CA ILE A 303 21.45 10.90 33.07
C ILE A 303 22.39 10.64 34.25
N SER A 304 23.62 11.09 34.12
CA SER A 304 24.47 11.22 35.33
C SER A 304 24.06 12.48 36.07
N SER A 305 24.15 12.45 37.41
CA SER A 305 23.61 13.42 38.35
C SER A 305 24.24 14.84 38.31
N LEU A 306 24.76 15.28 37.21
CA LEU A 306 25.49 16.54 37.05
C LEU A 306 24.92 17.40 35.91
N GLY A 307 23.85 18.14 36.22
CA GLY A 307 23.44 19.33 35.46
C GLY A 307 22.67 19.08 34.17
N TYR A 308 22.19 20.16 33.56
CA TYR A 308 21.35 20.18 32.35
C TYR A 308 22.10 19.87 31.01
N CYS A 309 23.31 19.39 31.07
CA CYS A 309 24.03 18.87 29.90
C CYS A 309 23.81 17.37 29.85
N ILE A 310 23.36 16.85 28.72
CA ILE A 310 23.22 15.43 28.43
C ILE A 310 24.59 14.94 27.90
N PRO A 311 25.50 14.44 28.76
CA PRO A 311 26.69 13.77 28.28
C PRO A 311 26.34 12.30 28.05
N ASN A 312 26.68 11.78 26.89
CA ASN A 312 26.54 10.39 26.48
C ASN A 312 25.10 9.98 26.13
N ILE A 313 24.64 10.41 24.96
CA ILE A 313 23.50 9.82 24.27
C ILE A 313 24.08 8.75 23.35
N THR A 314 23.53 7.54 23.40
CA THR A 314 23.72 6.54 22.36
C THR A 314 22.45 6.50 21.51
N LEU A 315 22.58 6.73 20.23
CA LEU A 315 21.54 6.52 19.24
C LEU A 315 21.72 5.11 18.67
N GLU A 316 20.65 4.35 18.52
CA GLU A 316 20.67 3.00 17.99
C GLU A 316 19.56 2.82 16.94
N VAL A 317 19.92 2.26 15.79
CA VAL A 317 18.95 1.82 14.77
C VAL A 317 18.47 0.43 15.16
N THR A 318 17.23 0.31 15.65
CA THR A 318 16.70 -0.94 16.19
C THR A 318 16.24 -1.93 15.14
N ASN A 319 15.96 -1.46 13.93
CA ASN A 319 15.55 -2.27 12.76
C ASN A 319 16.64 -2.34 11.68
N SER A 320 17.90 -2.35 12.09
CA SER A 320 19.10 -2.31 11.23
C SER A 320 19.13 -3.40 10.16
N THR A 321 18.53 -4.56 10.43
CA THR A 321 18.47 -5.69 9.49
C THR A 321 17.63 -5.42 8.23
N LEU A 322 16.84 -4.33 8.23
CA LEU A 322 16.04 -3.93 7.06
C LEU A 322 16.83 -3.08 6.06
N PHE A 323 18.07 -2.68 6.39
CA PHE A 323 18.89 -1.78 5.57
C PHE A 323 20.20 -2.43 5.18
N ASP A 324 20.64 -2.19 3.93
CA ASP A 324 21.88 -2.73 3.38
C ASP A 324 23.11 -1.99 3.92
N SER A 325 22.95 -0.73 4.32
CA SER A 325 23.98 0.11 4.91
C SER A 325 23.40 1.21 5.77
N ILE A 326 24.16 1.68 6.72
CA ILE A 326 23.84 2.79 7.61
C ILE A 326 24.97 3.80 7.53
N GLU A 327 24.64 5.08 7.44
CA GLU A 327 25.57 6.18 7.60
C GLU A 327 24.90 7.31 8.37
N TRP A 328 25.59 7.85 9.38
CA TRP A 328 25.07 8.90 10.24
C TRP A 328 25.52 10.27 9.75
N PHE A 329 24.57 11.20 9.71
CA PHE A 329 24.81 12.59 9.37
C PHE A 329 24.35 13.49 10.51
N TYR A 330 24.94 14.66 10.64
CA TYR A 330 24.44 15.72 11.51
C TYR A 330 24.25 17.01 10.69
N ASP A 331 23.31 17.83 11.11
CA ASP A 331 23.11 19.17 10.53
C ASP A 331 23.96 20.18 11.30
N ASP A 332 24.91 20.81 10.60
CA ASP A 332 25.79 21.85 11.18
C ASP A 332 25.19 23.27 11.03
N GLY A 333 23.94 23.39 10.55
CA GLY A 333 23.26 24.64 10.23
C GLY A 333 23.52 25.15 8.81
N THR A 334 24.35 24.48 8.04
CA THR A 334 24.61 24.76 6.61
C THR A 334 24.20 23.57 5.72
N GLY A 335 23.89 22.41 6.31
CA GLY A 335 23.49 21.19 5.65
C GLY A 335 23.93 19.94 6.41
N PHE A 336 23.62 18.76 5.83
CA PHE A 336 24.00 17.49 6.41
C PHE A 336 25.46 17.15 6.12
N VAL A 337 26.22 16.86 7.19
CA VAL A 337 27.64 16.46 7.15
C VAL A 337 27.76 15.04 7.67
N SER A 338 28.45 14.17 6.91
CA SER A 338 28.69 12.79 7.36
C SER A 338 29.56 12.76 8.63
N THR A 339 29.17 11.90 9.56
CA THR A 339 29.99 11.60 10.76
C THR A 339 31.10 10.60 10.44
N GLY A 340 31.03 9.91 9.29
CA GLY A 340 31.88 8.78 8.94
C GLY A 340 31.56 7.50 9.74
N ASN A 341 30.53 7.52 10.59
CA ASN A 341 30.10 6.33 11.32
C ASN A 341 29.06 5.55 10.47
N THR A 342 29.32 4.27 10.26
CA THR A 342 28.50 3.35 9.49
C THR A 342 27.97 2.16 10.32
N THR A 343 28.07 2.25 11.66
CA THR A 343 27.56 1.21 12.55
C THR A 343 26.10 1.47 12.96
N GLU A 344 25.46 0.46 13.52
CA GLU A 344 24.08 0.56 14.03
C GLU A 344 23.93 1.57 15.17
N THR A 345 25.03 1.94 15.82
CA THR A 345 25.02 2.86 16.95
C THR A 345 25.88 4.09 16.69
N LEU A 346 25.45 5.25 17.20
CA LEU A 346 26.20 6.49 17.20
C LEU A 346 26.23 7.09 18.62
N GLU A 347 27.42 7.37 19.11
CA GLU A 347 27.63 8.26 20.27
C GLU A 347 27.99 9.65 19.75
N PRO A 348 27.04 10.62 19.72
CA PRO A 348 27.33 11.95 19.24
C PRO A 348 28.34 12.63 20.17
N SER A 349 29.52 12.98 19.69
CA SER A 349 30.43 13.87 20.40
C SER A 349 29.95 15.31 20.21
N LEU A 350 29.66 16.00 21.29
CA LEU A 350 29.43 17.45 21.24
C LEU A 350 30.69 18.15 20.70
N PRO A 351 30.54 19.11 19.76
CA PRO A 351 31.64 19.89 19.25
C PRO A 351 32.30 20.78 20.32
#